data_ecaf9af7ad06778756ac767159c2e420
#
_entry.id   ecaf9af7ad06778756ac767159c2e420
#
_cell.length_a   1.000
_cell.length_b   1.000
_cell.length_c   1.000
_cell.angle_alpha   90.00
_cell.angle_beta   90.00
_cell.angle_gamma   90.00
#
_symmetry.space_group_name_H-M   'P 1'
#
loop_
_entity.id
_entity.type
_entity.pdbx_description
1 polymer ?
#
loop_
_entity_poly.entity_id
_entity_poly.type
_entity_poly.pdbx_seq_one_letter_code
_entity_poly.pdbx_strand_id
1 'polypeptide(L)'
;MEYKRILAIGDIHGEWDKFMSLYEKIHFNPAEDLLIFLGDYIDRGPKPLHVLDWMYEHRNEKNMIMLRGNHEQMMLDYYDYDNKLWVFNGGDKGRKALAKQKENVFKDCLDFVQNLPLYHHMTYKGKEMFFCHAGVLPGIPLDEQDERDLLWIREEFYDVYDGDALVVVGHTPVTYLDFPPEPLFFKDRNIVMVDTGSFMEDGFISCVDILSGKFVQSDPSKNRRA
;
A
#
# COMPACT_ATOMS: atom_id res chain seq x y z
N MET A 1 10.19 2.02 -21.61
CA MET A 1 11.41 1.86 -20.78
C MET A 1 11.45 0.42 -20.32
N GLU A 2 12.62 -0.22 -20.25
CA GLU A 2 12.72 -1.59 -19.75
C GLU A 2 13.18 -1.57 -18.31
N TYR A 3 12.38 -2.15 -17.41
CA TYR A 3 12.70 -2.26 -15.99
C TYR A 3 13.44 -3.56 -15.71
N LYS A 4 14.41 -3.51 -14.80
CA LYS A 4 15.09 -4.68 -14.28
C LYS A 4 14.24 -5.41 -13.25
N ARG A 5 13.55 -4.64 -12.41
CA ARG A 5 12.60 -5.11 -11.39
C ARG A 5 11.35 -4.24 -11.39
N ILE A 6 10.21 -4.85 -11.08
CA ILE A 6 8.97 -4.14 -10.73
C ILE A 6 8.67 -4.53 -9.29
N LEU A 7 8.89 -3.60 -8.37
CA LEU A 7 8.81 -3.81 -6.93
C LEU A 7 7.47 -3.28 -6.42
N ALA A 8 6.72 -4.10 -5.69
CA ALA A 8 5.49 -3.70 -5.02
C ALA A 8 5.66 -3.80 -3.50
N ILE A 9 5.35 -2.74 -2.76
CA ILE A 9 5.37 -2.68 -1.29
C ILE A 9 3.92 -2.63 -0.79
N GLY A 10 3.59 -3.52 0.15
CA GLY A 10 2.30 -3.55 0.84
C GLY A 10 2.17 -2.50 1.94
N ASP A 11 1.14 -2.67 2.77
CA ASP A 11 0.71 -1.74 3.81
C ASP A 11 1.83 -1.45 4.82
N ILE A 12 2.04 -0.16 5.11
CA ILE A 12 3.12 0.31 6.00
C ILE A 12 2.58 0.66 7.39
N HIS A 13 1.42 1.29 7.46
CA HIS A 13 0.71 1.62 8.69
C HIS A 13 1.58 2.29 9.77
N GLY A 14 2.31 3.34 9.41
CA GLY A 14 3.10 4.11 10.38
C GLY A 14 4.25 3.33 11.04
N GLU A 15 4.59 2.16 10.56
CA GLU A 15 5.69 1.31 11.04
C GLU A 15 7.04 1.77 10.44
N TRP A 16 7.41 3.00 10.75
CA TRP A 16 8.58 3.69 10.21
C TRP A 16 9.89 2.89 10.26
N ASP A 17 10.17 2.27 11.42
CA ASP A 17 11.46 1.58 11.60
C ASP A 17 11.49 0.28 10.74
N LYS A 18 10.35 -0.41 10.59
CA LYS A 18 10.20 -1.54 9.66
C LYS A 18 10.34 -1.06 8.21
N PHE A 19 9.68 0.06 7.86
CA PHE A 19 9.75 0.61 6.51
C PHE A 19 11.19 0.96 6.12
N MET A 20 11.93 1.65 6.97
CA MET A 20 13.31 2.01 6.67
C MET A 20 14.21 0.79 6.52
N SER A 21 14.04 -0.24 7.39
CA SER A 21 14.81 -1.47 7.23
C SER A 21 14.51 -2.21 5.93
N LEU A 22 13.25 -2.20 5.46
CA LEU A 22 12.88 -2.77 4.16
C LEU A 22 13.48 -1.95 3.02
N TYR A 23 13.32 -0.62 3.08
CA TYR A 23 13.80 0.28 2.02
C TYR A 23 15.31 0.16 1.81
N GLU A 24 16.08 0.02 2.88
CA GLU A 24 17.52 -0.27 2.80
C GLU A 24 17.81 -1.62 2.12
N LYS A 25 17.05 -2.66 2.47
CA LYS A 25 17.26 -4.03 1.94
C LYS A 25 16.93 -4.18 0.46
N ILE A 26 15.94 -3.45 -0.06
CA ILE A 26 15.52 -3.57 -1.45
C ILE A 26 16.52 -2.94 -2.42
N HIS A 27 17.40 -2.05 -1.94
CA HIS A 27 18.39 -1.35 -2.80
C HIS A 27 17.75 -0.80 -4.08
N PHE A 28 16.68 -0.03 -3.92
CA PHE A 28 15.95 0.55 -5.05
C PHE A 28 16.86 1.42 -5.91
N ASN A 29 16.87 1.16 -7.23
CA ASN A 29 17.60 1.96 -8.21
C ASN A 29 16.61 2.61 -9.19
N PRO A 30 16.32 3.92 -9.08
CA PRO A 30 15.36 4.61 -9.93
C PRO A 30 15.74 4.67 -11.42
N ALA A 31 16.98 4.28 -11.77
CA ALA A 31 17.40 4.20 -13.17
C ALA A 31 16.98 2.89 -13.85
N GLU A 32 16.75 1.82 -13.09
CA GLU A 32 16.51 0.47 -13.60
C GLU A 32 15.23 -0.17 -13.07
N ASP A 33 14.73 0.26 -11.91
CA ASP A 33 13.59 -0.35 -11.23
C ASP A 33 12.35 0.55 -11.35
N LEU A 34 11.17 -0.07 -11.23
CA LEU A 34 9.90 0.59 -10.92
C LEU A 34 9.50 0.17 -9.51
N LEU A 35 9.20 1.14 -8.63
CA LEU A 35 8.73 0.90 -7.27
C LEU A 35 7.31 1.41 -7.11
N ILE A 36 6.41 0.54 -6.65
CA ILE A 36 5.00 0.83 -6.47
C ILE A 36 4.63 0.55 -5.02
N PHE A 37 4.09 1.56 -4.33
CA PHE A 37 3.51 1.45 -3.01
C PHE A 37 2.00 1.28 -3.14
N LEU A 38 1.44 0.29 -2.45
CA LEU A 38 0.04 -0.12 -2.61
C LEU A 38 -0.94 0.62 -1.68
N GLY A 39 -0.48 1.66 -0.97
CA GLY A 39 -1.31 2.46 -0.05
C GLY A 39 -1.11 2.11 1.41
N ASP A 40 -1.95 2.69 2.28
CA ASP A 40 -1.98 2.52 3.74
C ASP A 40 -0.64 2.85 4.41
N TYR A 41 -0.20 4.10 4.22
CA TYR A 41 1.03 4.64 4.82
C TYR A 41 0.86 5.00 6.27
N ILE A 42 -0.34 5.49 6.62
CA ILE A 42 -0.69 6.09 7.91
C ILE A 42 -1.34 5.08 8.86
N ASP A 43 -1.57 5.53 10.10
CA ASP A 43 -2.35 4.86 11.15
C ASP A 43 -1.69 3.65 11.81
N ARG A 44 -2.34 3.14 12.87
CA ARG A 44 -2.00 1.95 13.65
C ARG A 44 -0.62 1.98 14.30
N GLY A 45 0.42 2.14 13.52
CA GLY A 45 1.82 2.12 13.97
C GLY A 45 2.24 3.33 14.81
N PRO A 46 3.49 3.34 15.29
CA PRO A 46 3.96 4.37 16.22
C PRO A 46 4.27 5.72 15.59
N LYS A 47 4.59 5.76 14.29
CA LYS A 47 5.12 6.97 13.61
C LYS A 47 4.43 7.27 12.27
N PRO A 48 3.10 7.45 12.23
CA PRO A 48 2.35 7.59 10.96
C PRO A 48 2.81 8.80 10.13
N LEU A 49 3.10 9.93 10.76
CA LEU A 49 3.54 11.12 10.03
C LEU A 49 4.95 11.00 9.45
N HIS A 50 5.84 10.22 10.08
CA HIS A 50 7.20 10.03 9.51
C HIS A 50 7.13 9.31 8.17
N VAL A 51 6.23 8.32 8.04
CA VAL A 51 6.03 7.62 6.77
C VAL A 51 5.43 8.58 5.75
N LEU A 52 4.40 9.34 6.13
CA LEU A 52 3.73 10.28 5.23
C LEU A 52 4.65 11.41 4.78
N ASP A 53 5.48 11.96 5.68
CA ASP A 53 6.49 12.97 5.36
C ASP A 53 7.51 12.42 4.35
N TRP A 54 7.98 11.19 4.55
CA TRP A 54 8.88 10.53 3.61
C TRP A 54 8.24 10.35 2.24
N MET A 55 6.98 9.90 2.16
CA MET A 55 6.24 9.78 0.90
C MET A 55 6.13 11.13 0.21
N TYR A 56 5.80 12.20 0.96
CA TYR A 56 5.71 13.55 0.42
C TYR A 56 7.06 14.05 -0.13
N GLU A 57 8.15 13.81 0.57
CA GLU A 57 9.50 14.20 0.13
C GLU A 57 9.91 13.48 -1.15
N HIS A 58 9.51 12.21 -1.33
CA HIS A 58 9.88 11.38 -2.49
C HIS A 58 8.80 11.33 -3.59
N ARG A 59 7.73 12.14 -3.49
CA ARG A 59 6.57 12.11 -4.43
C ARG A 59 6.91 12.38 -5.89
N ASN A 60 8.05 13.00 -6.15
CA ASN A 60 8.55 13.30 -7.50
C ASN A 60 9.72 12.40 -7.92
N GLU A 61 10.02 11.36 -7.15
CA GLU A 61 11.10 10.44 -7.47
C GLU A 61 10.76 9.66 -8.75
N LYS A 62 11.74 9.58 -9.64
CA LYS A 62 11.54 8.87 -10.91
C LYS A 62 11.30 7.39 -10.68
N ASN A 63 10.35 6.83 -11.42
CA ASN A 63 9.98 5.42 -11.34
C ASN A 63 9.51 4.98 -9.93
N MET A 64 8.91 5.90 -9.18
CA MET A 64 8.24 5.64 -7.92
C MET A 64 6.77 6.03 -8.05
N ILE A 65 5.87 5.13 -7.72
CA ILE A 65 4.42 5.31 -7.77
C ILE A 65 3.86 5.03 -6.38
N MET A 66 3.06 5.94 -5.88
CA MET A 66 2.40 5.83 -4.58
C MET A 66 0.90 5.81 -4.81
N LEU A 67 0.24 4.71 -4.45
CA LEU A 67 -1.20 4.58 -4.57
C LEU A 67 -1.89 5.04 -3.28
N ARG A 68 -3.16 5.43 -3.37
CA ARG A 68 -4.01 5.72 -2.22
C ARG A 68 -4.52 4.43 -1.62
N GLY A 69 -4.41 4.27 -0.30
CA GLY A 69 -5.09 3.23 0.45
C GLY A 69 -6.39 3.73 1.09
N ASN A 70 -7.17 2.82 1.67
CA ASN A 70 -8.41 3.18 2.32
C ASN A 70 -8.19 3.99 3.62
N HIS A 71 -7.04 3.88 4.27
CA HIS A 71 -6.71 4.72 5.42
C HIS A 71 -6.46 6.17 5.03
N GLU A 72 -5.81 6.41 3.92
CA GLU A 72 -5.67 7.75 3.34
C GLU A 72 -7.04 8.32 2.95
N GLN A 73 -7.93 7.51 2.35
CA GLN A 73 -9.28 7.94 2.00
C GLN A 73 -10.11 8.26 3.26
N MET A 74 -10.06 7.41 4.28
CA MET A 74 -10.74 7.70 5.55
C MET A 74 -10.26 9.00 6.20
N MET A 75 -8.97 9.34 6.07
CA MET A 75 -8.44 10.61 6.55
C MET A 75 -9.04 11.80 5.80
N LEU A 76 -9.14 11.74 4.47
CA LEU A 76 -9.80 12.77 3.65
C LEU A 76 -11.27 12.92 4.04
N ASP A 77 -12.02 11.82 4.13
CA ASP A 77 -13.43 11.81 4.51
C ASP A 77 -13.66 12.39 5.90
N TYR A 78 -12.72 12.22 6.81
CA TYR A 78 -12.80 12.83 8.15
C TYR A 78 -12.75 14.36 8.08
N TYR A 79 -11.86 14.93 7.28
CA TYR A 79 -11.71 16.38 7.18
C TYR A 79 -12.76 17.03 6.28
N ASP A 80 -13.21 16.34 5.25
CA ASP A 80 -14.18 16.86 4.28
C ASP A 80 -15.64 16.71 4.77
N TYR A 81 -15.95 15.60 5.46
CA TYR A 81 -17.34 15.21 5.80
C TYR A 81 -17.56 14.89 7.28
N ASP A 82 -16.57 15.11 8.17
CA ASP A 82 -16.60 14.74 9.60
C ASP A 82 -16.88 13.23 9.82
N ASN A 83 -16.47 12.38 8.88
CA ASN A 83 -16.63 10.94 8.99
C ASN A 83 -15.67 10.35 10.04
N LYS A 84 -16.21 9.83 11.15
CA LYS A 84 -15.40 9.33 12.28
C LYS A 84 -14.78 7.95 12.03
N LEU A 85 -15.05 7.32 10.88
CA LEU A 85 -14.53 5.99 10.55
C LEU A 85 -13.01 5.91 10.68
N TRP A 86 -12.30 6.93 10.24
CA TRP A 86 -10.85 7.04 10.38
C TRP A 86 -10.37 6.89 11.82
N VAL A 87 -10.99 7.59 12.76
CA VAL A 87 -10.61 7.55 14.18
C VAL A 87 -10.81 6.15 14.76
N PHE A 88 -11.92 5.47 14.40
CA PHE A 88 -12.21 4.11 14.86
C PHE A 88 -11.27 3.05 14.25
N ASN A 89 -10.68 3.32 13.09
CA ASN A 89 -9.75 2.41 12.41
C ASN A 89 -8.26 2.71 12.71
N GLY A 90 -7.96 3.42 13.79
CA GLY A 90 -6.58 3.64 14.26
C GLY A 90 -5.99 5.00 13.90
N GLY A 91 -6.77 5.91 13.28
CA GLY A 91 -6.35 7.24 12.86
C GLY A 91 -6.14 8.26 13.99
N ASP A 92 -6.50 7.95 15.24
CA ASP A 92 -6.44 8.92 16.33
C ASP A 92 -5.04 9.49 16.58
N LYS A 93 -3.99 8.68 16.44
CA LYS A 93 -2.59 9.14 16.55
C LYS A 93 -2.23 10.09 15.42
N GLY A 94 -2.55 9.73 14.18
CA GLY A 94 -2.31 10.56 12.98
C GLY A 94 -3.05 11.90 13.10
N ARG A 95 -4.34 11.85 13.43
CA ARG A 95 -5.18 13.02 13.64
C ARG A 95 -4.60 14.00 14.69
N LYS A 96 -4.20 13.47 15.86
CA LYS A 96 -3.59 14.29 16.93
C LYS A 96 -2.25 14.87 16.51
N ALA A 97 -1.49 14.19 15.69
CA ALA A 97 -0.21 14.65 15.22
C ALA A 97 -0.37 15.71 14.12
N LEU A 98 -1.29 15.49 13.16
CA LEU A 98 -1.63 16.47 12.11
C LEU A 98 -2.19 17.78 12.71
N ALA A 99 -3.05 17.69 13.73
CA ALA A 99 -3.61 18.87 14.39
C ALA A 99 -2.56 19.79 15.06
N LYS A 100 -1.33 19.32 15.25
CA LYS A 100 -0.21 20.11 15.80
C LYS A 100 0.66 20.74 14.71
N GLN A 101 0.43 20.40 13.45
CA GLN A 101 1.20 20.94 12.32
C GLN A 101 0.79 22.39 12.02
N LYS A 102 1.67 23.11 11.35
CA LYS A 102 1.32 24.43 10.80
C LYS A 102 0.29 24.26 9.69
N GLU A 103 -0.57 25.24 9.52
CA GLU A 103 -1.69 25.20 8.55
C GLU A 103 -1.24 24.86 7.13
N ASN A 104 -0.11 25.42 6.67
CA ASN A 104 0.42 25.10 5.34
C ASN A 104 0.88 23.64 5.24
N VAL A 105 1.58 23.10 6.23
CA VAL A 105 2.03 21.69 6.25
C VAL A 105 0.83 20.75 6.26
N PHE A 106 -0.19 21.09 7.03
CA PHE A 106 -1.44 20.33 7.09
C PHE A 106 -2.13 20.29 5.71
N LYS A 107 -2.28 21.47 5.06
CA LYS A 107 -2.86 21.53 3.69
C LYS A 107 -2.05 20.75 2.67
N ASP A 108 -0.73 20.95 2.64
CA ASP A 108 0.16 20.25 1.73
C ASP A 108 0.04 18.72 1.89
N CYS A 109 -0.15 18.24 3.12
CA CYS A 109 -0.37 16.84 3.43
C CYS A 109 -1.70 16.33 2.85
N LEU A 110 -2.81 17.04 3.07
CA LEU A 110 -4.11 16.65 2.53
C LEU A 110 -4.11 16.70 0.99
N ASP A 111 -3.57 17.77 0.40
CA ASP A 111 -3.45 17.93 -1.04
C ASP A 111 -2.62 16.79 -1.66
N PHE A 112 -1.53 16.40 -1.00
CA PHE A 112 -0.72 15.26 -1.45
C PHE A 112 -1.54 13.97 -1.46
N VAL A 113 -2.20 13.65 -0.36
CA VAL A 113 -2.99 12.42 -0.24
C VAL A 113 -4.15 12.40 -1.22
N GLN A 114 -4.84 13.53 -1.41
CA GLN A 114 -5.95 13.66 -2.36
C GLN A 114 -5.52 13.42 -3.81
N ASN A 115 -4.27 13.73 -4.16
CA ASN A 115 -3.72 13.55 -5.50
C ASN A 115 -3.07 12.18 -5.72
N LEU A 116 -3.04 11.29 -4.73
CA LEU A 116 -2.56 9.92 -4.93
C LEU A 116 -3.50 9.16 -5.87
N PRO A 117 -2.97 8.49 -6.91
CA PRO A 117 -3.78 7.65 -7.80
C PRO A 117 -4.36 6.44 -7.05
N LEU A 118 -5.53 5.96 -7.49
CA LEU A 118 -6.19 4.79 -6.94
C LEU A 118 -5.59 3.48 -7.46
N TYR A 119 -5.03 3.50 -8.66
CA TYR A 119 -4.41 2.35 -9.30
C TYR A 119 -3.29 2.76 -10.25
N HIS A 120 -2.47 1.80 -10.61
CA HIS A 120 -1.53 1.88 -11.72
C HIS A 120 -1.72 0.68 -12.65
N HIS A 121 -2.07 0.97 -13.92
CA HIS A 121 -2.30 -0.04 -14.94
C HIS A 121 -1.21 0.03 -16.01
N MET A 122 -0.58 -1.08 -16.31
CA MET A 122 0.48 -1.15 -17.29
C MET A 122 0.54 -2.50 -18.01
N THR A 123 1.07 -2.47 -19.23
CA THR A 123 1.48 -3.70 -19.94
C THR A 123 3.00 -3.74 -19.99
N TYR A 124 3.58 -4.81 -19.51
CA TYR A 124 5.02 -5.02 -19.52
C TYR A 124 5.39 -6.37 -20.13
N LYS A 125 6.19 -6.35 -21.21
CA LYS A 125 6.59 -7.56 -21.97
C LYS A 125 5.41 -8.46 -22.38
N GLY A 126 4.30 -7.83 -22.77
CA GLY A 126 3.07 -8.51 -23.18
C GLY A 126 2.19 -9.04 -22.05
N LYS A 127 2.58 -8.82 -20.78
CA LYS A 127 1.77 -9.16 -19.60
C LYS A 127 1.09 -7.91 -19.06
N GLU A 128 -0.22 -7.97 -18.94
CA GLU A 128 -1.04 -6.93 -18.33
C GLU A 128 -0.92 -7.02 -16.80
N MET A 129 -0.70 -5.89 -16.15
CA MET A 129 -0.52 -5.76 -14.70
C MET A 129 -1.33 -4.60 -14.17
N PHE A 130 -2.08 -4.85 -13.11
CA PHE A 130 -2.90 -3.86 -12.44
C PHE A 130 -2.55 -3.83 -10.94
N PHE A 131 -2.16 -2.66 -10.47
CA PHE A 131 -1.80 -2.42 -9.08
C PHE A 131 -2.86 -1.53 -8.46
N CYS A 132 -3.47 -1.96 -7.36
CA CYS A 132 -4.42 -1.17 -6.58
C CYS A 132 -4.30 -1.54 -5.12
N HIS A 133 -5.01 -0.82 -4.25
CA HIS A 133 -4.90 -1.07 -2.82
C HIS A 133 -5.57 -2.39 -2.41
N ALA A 134 -6.87 -2.58 -2.70
CA ALA A 134 -7.64 -3.71 -2.19
C ALA A 134 -7.93 -4.80 -3.23
N GLY A 135 -8.34 -4.42 -4.43
CA GLY A 135 -8.71 -5.36 -5.48
C GLY A 135 -9.55 -4.73 -6.57
N VAL A 136 -10.15 -5.60 -7.38
CA VAL A 136 -11.07 -5.23 -8.47
C VAL A 136 -12.35 -6.03 -8.36
N LEU A 137 -13.48 -5.45 -8.75
CA LEU A 137 -14.74 -6.19 -8.86
C LEU A 137 -14.70 -7.06 -10.11
N PRO A 138 -14.77 -8.41 -9.98
CA PRO A 138 -14.71 -9.30 -11.13
C PRO A 138 -15.85 -9.04 -12.13
N GLY A 139 -15.53 -9.15 -13.42
CA GLY A 139 -16.50 -8.91 -14.50
C GLY A 139 -16.67 -7.44 -14.90
N ILE A 140 -16.05 -6.49 -14.21
CA ILE A 140 -15.98 -5.08 -14.58
C ILE A 140 -14.60 -4.81 -15.24
N PRO A 141 -14.53 -4.06 -16.36
CA PRO A 141 -13.26 -3.66 -16.97
C PRO A 141 -12.35 -2.93 -15.97
N LEU A 142 -11.03 -3.15 -16.07
CA LEU A 142 -10.06 -2.60 -15.11
C LEU A 142 -10.03 -1.05 -15.06
N ASP A 143 -10.36 -0.40 -16.14
CA ASP A 143 -10.45 1.06 -16.28
C ASP A 143 -11.82 1.64 -15.86
N GLU A 144 -12.79 0.78 -15.56
CA GLU A 144 -14.15 1.14 -15.12
C GLU A 144 -14.42 0.77 -13.65
N GLN A 145 -13.38 0.40 -12.89
CA GLN A 145 -13.50 0.01 -11.49
C GLN A 145 -13.93 1.18 -10.59
N ASP A 146 -14.83 0.92 -9.66
CA ASP A 146 -15.27 1.92 -8.68
C ASP A 146 -14.19 2.15 -7.60
N GLU A 147 -14.06 3.40 -7.12
CA GLU A 147 -13.13 3.77 -6.04
C GLU A 147 -13.34 2.89 -4.79
N ARG A 148 -14.59 2.59 -4.46
CA ARG A 148 -14.92 1.78 -3.29
C ARG A 148 -14.35 0.37 -3.42
N ASP A 149 -14.45 -0.24 -4.60
CA ASP A 149 -13.92 -1.59 -4.81
C ASP A 149 -12.39 -1.57 -4.80
N LEU A 150 -11.76 -0.61 -5.47
CA LEU A 150 -10.30 -0.44 -5.47
C LEU A 150 -9.70 -0.27 -4.07
N LEU A 151 -10.48 0.29 -3.11
CA LEU A 151 -10.01 0.62 -1.75
C LEU A 151 -10.48 -0.35 -0.67
N TRP A 152 -11.54 -1.17 -0.90
CA TRP A 152 -12.19 -1.90 0.20
C TRP A 152 -12.55 -3.35 -0.09
N ILE A 153 -12.61 -3.79 -1.34
CA ILE A 153 -13.05 -5.15 -1.71
C ILE A 153 -12.15 -6.22 -1.07
N ARG A 154 -12.70 -7.35 -0.73
CA ARG A 154 -11.98 -8.48 -0.13
C ARG A 154 -12.32 -9.79 -0.82
N GLU A 155 -13.09 -10.67 -0.15
CA GLU A 155 -13.43 -12.02 -0.63
C GLU A 155 -14.14 -12.02 -1.99
N GLU A 156 -14.92 -11.03 -2.31
CA GLU A 156 -15.54 -10.85 -3.62
C GLU A 156 -14.50 -10.70 -4.75
N PHE A 157 -13.28 -10.27 -4.41
CA PHE A 157 -12.17 -10.21 -5.33
C PHE A 157 -11.35 -11.51 -5.32
N TYR A 158 -10.65 -11.79 -4.24
CA TYR A 158 -9.62 -12.84 -4.25
C TYR A 158 -10.19 -14.26 -4.34
N ASP A 159 -11.47 -14.47 -4.03
CA ASP A 159 -12.14 -15.77 -4.20
C ASP A 159 -12.74 -15.97 -5.59
N VAL A 160 -13.00 -14.90 -6.34
CA VAL A 160 -13.79 -14.94 -7.57
C VAL A 160 -13.02 -14.49 -8.81
N TYR A 161 -11.98 -13.65 -8.66
CA TYR A 161 -11.25 -13.11 -9.81
C TYR A 161 -10.62 -14.22 -10.66
N ASP A 162 -10.88 -14.18 -11.98
CA ASP A 162 -10.40 -15.12 -13.00
C ASP A 162 -9.89 -14.40 -14.26
N GLY A 163 -9.61 -13.10 -14.16
CA GLY A 163 -9.12 -12.30 -15.29
C GLY A 163 -7.69 -12.63 -15.72
N ASP A 164 -7.34 -12.23 -16.95
CA ASP A 164 -6.01 -12.46 -17.55
C ASP A 164 -4.93 -11.54 -16.96
N ALA A 165 -5.30 -10.33 -16.51
CA ALA A 165 -4.36 -9.39 -15.92
C ALA A 165 -3.85 -9.86 -14.56
N LEU A 166 -2.57 -9.63 -14.27
CA LEU A 166 -2.02 -9.82 -12.94
C LEU A 166 -2.46 -8.66 -12.04
N VAL A 167 -3.26 -8.93 -11.01
CA VAL A 167 -3.66 -7.93 -10.02
C VAL A 167 -2.80 -8.05 -8.77
N VAL A 168 -2.17 -6.93 -8.37
CA VAL A 168 -1.25 -6.85 -7.21
C VAL A 168 -1.85 -5.92 -6.16
N VAL A 169 -2.05 -6.43 -4.94
CA VAL A 169 -2.80 -5.74 -3.89
C VAL A 169 -2.14 -5.79 -2.50
N GLY A 170 -2.53 -4.84 -1.64
CA GLY A 170 -2.30 -4.80 -0.20
C GLY A 170 -3.57 -5.13 0.60
N HIS A 171 -3.95 -4.24 1.54
CA HIS A 171 -5.23 -4.12 2.23
C HIS A 171 -5.65 -5.30 3.12
N THR A 172 -5.62 -6.51 2.60
CA THR A 172 -6.04 -7.70 3.33
C THR A 172 -4.80 -8.44 3.83
N PRO A 173 -4.50 -8.35 5.14
CA PRO A 173 -3.40 -9.13 5.69
C PRO A 173 -3.57 -10.61 5.37
N VAL A 174 -2.57 -11.22 4.74
CA VAL A 174 -2.62 -12.65 4.37
C VAL A 174 -2.85 -13.57 5.57
N THR A 175 -2.50 -13.11 6.76
CA THR A 175 -2.74 -13.81 8.03
C THR A 175 -4.23 -13.91 8.39
N TYR A 176 -5.11 -13.06 7.82
CA TYR A 176 -6.57 -13.19 7.98
C TYR A 176 -7.14 -14.35 7.15
N LEU A 177 -6.36 -14.84 6.21
CA LEU A 177 -6.67 -16.00 5.37
C LEU A 177 -5.96 -17.27 5.86
N ASP A 178 -5.48 -17.29 7.11
CA ASP A 178 -4.76 -18.39 7.75
C ASP A 178 -3.42 -18.76 7.05
N PHE A 179 -2.81 -17.81 6.31
CA PHE A 179 -1.47 -17.99 5.75
C PHE A 179 -0.39 -17.37 6.64
N PRO A 180 0.87 -17.83 6.54
CA PRO A 180 2.03 -17.17 7.15
C PRO A 180 2.12 -15.69 6.74
N PRO A 181 2.79 -14.81 7.53
CA PRO A 181 2.97 -13.40 7.18
C PRO A 181 4.02 -13.22 6.05
N GLU A 182 3.77 -13.86 4.91
CA GLU A 182 4.57 -13.81 3.68
C GLU A 182 3.65 -13.46 2.51
N PRO A 183 4.13 -12.76 1.47
CA PRO A 183 3.33 -12.46 0.29
C PRO A 183 2.70 -13.70 -0.34
N LEU A 184 1.43 -13.61 -0.69
CA LEU A 184 0.65 -14.74 -1.20
C LEU A 184 0.45 -14.62 -2.72
N PHE A 185 0.72 -15.72 -3.44
CA PHE A 185 0.62 -15.79 -4.89
C PHE A 185 -0.46 -16.79 -5.31
N PHE A 186 -1.62 -16.32 -5.72
CA PHE A 186 -2.66 -17.14 -6.36
C PHE A 186 -2.39 -17.25 -7.86
N LYS A 187 -1.53 -18.19 -8.25
CA LYS A 187 -1.05 -18.33 -9.64
C LYS A 187 -2.14 -18.71 -10.62
N ASP A 188 -3.13 -19.44 -10.18
CA ASP A 188 -4.32 -19.87 -10.92
C ASP A 188 -5.35 -18.75 -11.11
N ARG A 189 -5.23 -17.67 -10.36
CA ARG A 189 -6.11 -16.50 -10.41
C ARG A 189 -5.41 -15.18 -10.77
N ASN A 190 -4.13 -15.22 -11.12
CA ASN A 190 -3.33 -14.02 -11.41
C ASN A 190 -3.40 -12.93 -10.32
N ILE A 191 -3.33 -13.32 -9.02
CA ILE A 191 -3.35 -12.40 -7.88
C ILE A 191 -2.04 -12.50 -7.11
N VAL A 192 -1.52 -11.34 -6.67
CA VAL A 192 -0.44 -11.23 -5.68
C VAL A 192 -0.91 -10.35 -4.54
N MET A 193 -0.97 -10.89 -3.32
CA MET A 193 -1.29 -10.14 -2.09
C MET A 193 0.00 -9.87 -1.32
N VAL A 194 0.27 -8.59 -1.04
CA VAL A 194 1.55 -8.14 -0.48
C VAL A 194 1.42 -7.67 0.98
N ASP A 195 0.19 -7.46 1.49
CA ASP A 195 -0.01 -7.09 2.89
C ASP A 195 0.27 -8.27 3.82
N THR A 196 1.32 -8.17 4.59
CA THR A 196 1.79 -9.18 5.55
C THR A 196 1.61 -8.74 6.99
N GLY A 197 0.66 -7.81 7.24
CA GLY A 197 0.26 -7.39 8.57
C GLY A 197 1.29 -6.54 9.29
N SER A 198 1.84 -5.51 8.63
CA SER A 198 2.93 -4.67 9.16
C SER A 198 2.74 -4.20 10.60
N PHE A 199 1.51 -3.87 11.01
CA PHE A 199 1.16 -3.37 12.34
C PHE A 199 0.94 -4.48 13.38
N MET A 200 0.90 -5.75 12.97
CA MET A 200 0.74 -6.91 13.85
C MET A 200 2.06 -7.28 14.54
N GLU A 201 1.96 -8.01 15.65
CA GLU A 201 3.14 -8.38 16.46
C GLU A 201 4.16 -9.18 15.64
N ASP A 202 3.70 -10.20 14.92
CA ASP A 202 4.54 -11.06 14.09
C ASP A 202 4.50 -10.69 12.59
N GLY A 203 3.94 -9.51 12.26
CA GLY A 203 3.81 -9.06 10.87
C GLY A 203 5.02 -8.26 10.39
N PHE A 204 5.13 -8.18 9.07
CA PHE A 204 6.22 -7.50 8.37
C PHE A 204 5.67 -6.51 7.33
N ILE A 205 6.50 -5.59 6.88
CA ILE A 205 6.28 -4.91 5.60
C ILE A 205 7.02 -5.74 4.55
N SER A 206 6.32 -6.10 3.48
CA SER A 206 6.87 -6.91 2.39
C SER A 206 7.04 -6.12 1.12
N CYS A 207 8.08 -6.43 0.37
CA CYS A 207 8.31 -5.96 -0.99
C CYS A 207 8.47 -7.17 -1.90
N VAL A 208 7.67 -7.22 -2.97
CA VAL A 208 7.71 -8.29 -3.99
C VAL A 208 8.29 -7.75 -5.28
N ASP A 209 9.26 -8.43 -5.86
CA ASP A 209 9.63 -8.23 -7.26
C ASP A 209 8.68 -9.05 -8.15
N ILE A 210 7.79 -8.36 -8.82
CA ILE A 210 6.71 -8.94 -9.62
C ILE A 210 7.23 -9.73 -10.81
N LEU A 211 8.41 -9.39 -11.33
CA LEU A 211 8.99 -10.08 -12.47
C LEU A 211 9.60 -11.44 -12.09
N SER A 212 10.20 -11.55 -10.91
CA SER A 212 10.84 -12.78 -10.46
C SER A 212 10.02 -13.60 -9.46
N GLY A 213 9.01 -13.00 -8.84
CA GLY A 213 8.24 -13.59 -7.72
C GLY A 213 9.04 -13.69 -6.41
N LYS A 214 10.22 -13.09 -6.33
CA LYS A 214 11.00 -13.02 -5.08
C LYS A 214 10.50 -11.89 -4.21
N PHE A 215 10.64 -12.06 -2.89
CA PHE A 215 10.28 -11.00 -1.94
C PHE A 215 11.37 -10.77 -0.89
N VAL A 216 11.28 -9.60 -0.28
CA VAL A 216 12.11 -9.17 0.86
C VAL A 216 11.16 -8.61 1.93
N GLN A 217 11.48 -8.85 3.19
CA GLN A 217 10.69 -8.36 4.33
C GLN A 217 11.53 -7.44 5.23
N SER A 218 10.83 -6.54 5.89
CA SER A 218 11.40 -5.68 6.93
C SER A 218 12.01 -6.51 8.07
N ASP A 219 12.81 -5.86 8.92
CA ASP A 219 13.14 -6.42 10.22
C ASP A 219 11.87 -6.44 11.12
N PRO A 220 11.80 -7.34 12.09
CA PRO A 220 10.74 -7.31 13.10
C PRO A 220 10.83 -6.03 13.95
N SER A 221 9.71 -5.63 14.57
CA SER A 221 9.70 -4.46 15.48
C SER A 221 10.66 -4.66 16.66
N LYS A 222 11.59 -3.73 16.84
CA LYS A 222 12.61 -3.81 17.91
C LYS A 222 12.06 -3.63 19.33
N ASN A 223 10.82 -3.16 19.54
CA ASN A 223 10.34 -2.61 20.82
C ASN A 223 8.95 -3.07 21.27
N ARG A 224 8.47 -4.25 20.92
CA ARG A 224 7.20 -4.78 21.47
C ARG A 224 7.36 -5.86 22.54
N ARG A 225 8.59 -6.07 23.06
CA ARG A 225 8.82 -6.88 24.25
C ARG A 225 9.05 -5.97 25.45
N ALA A 226 7.98 -5.54 26.09
CA ALA A 226 7.98 -5.04 27.47
C ALA A 226 6.58 -5.24 28.07
#